data_031e93425720b3ccca0b58314082f2c8
#
_entry.id   031e93425720b3ccca0b58314082f2c8
#
_cell.length_a   1.000
_cell.length_b   1.000
_cell.length_c   1.000
_cell.angle_alpha   90.00
_cell.angle_beta   90.00
_cell.angle_gamma   90.00
#
_symmetry.space_group_name_H-M   'P 1'
#
loop_
_entity.id
_entity.type
_entity.pdbx_description
1 polymer ?
#
loop_
_entity_poly.entity_id
_entity_poly.type
_entity_poly.pdbx_seq_one_letter_code
_entity_poly.pdbx_strand_id
1 'polypeptide(L)'
;VFVRFSGCNLACSFCDTNHHPFTLMSDEEIANAVAKHSADWVILTGGEPSLQASEHLIELLHRNGKKVAIETNGTHELPKNIDWVTVSPKVWDKTIVNQADELKIVFTGEDVEPWRGKINARPRSPIWRKSRANWRM
;
A
#
# COMPACT_ATOMS: atom_id res chain seq x y z
N VAL A 1 -2.48 4.54 -12.25
CA VAL A 1 -1.68 3.34 -12.59
C VAL A 1 -1.39 2.57 -11.31
N PHE A 2 -1.45 1.22 -11.38
CA PHE A 2 -1.01 0.37 -10.29
C PHE A 2 0.35 -0.24 -10.60
N VAL A 3 1.30 -0.11 -9.68
CA VAL A 3 2.56 -0.85 -9.67
C VAL A 3 2.46 -1.90 -8.57
N ARG A 4 2.39 -3.16 -8.98
CA ARG A 4 2.18 -4.28 -8.07
C ARG A 4 3.47 -5.04 -7.82
N PHE A 5 4.01 -4.89 -6.61
CA PHE A 5 5.21 -5.60 -6.20
C PHE A 5 4.90 -7.06 -5.85
N SER A 6 5.81 -7.96 -6.19
CA SER A 6 5.77 -9.37 -5.79
C SER A 6 6.57 -9.56 -4.51
N GLY A 7 6.10 -10.42 -3.63
CA GLY A 7 6.71 -10.71 -2.34
C GLY A 7 6.13 -9.91 -1.18
N CYS A 8 6.01 -10.56 -0.03
CA CYS A 8 5.49 -9.99 1.21
C CYS A 8 6.20 -10.64 2.40
N ASN A 9 6.37 -9.88 3.48
CA ASN A 9 6.93 -10.36 4.74
C ASN A 9 5.88 -10.96 5.69
N LEU A 10 4.61 -11.02 5.26
CA LEU A 10 3.51 -11.66 5.97
C LEU A 10 2.90 -12.79 5.12
N ALA A 11 2.31 -13.78 5.82
CA ALA A 11 1.58 -14.90 5.21
C ALA A 11 0.14 -14.92 5.77
N CYS A 12 -0.68 -13.95 5.35
CA CYS A 12 -2.04 -13.84 5.82
C CYS A 12 -2.92 -14.93 5.20
N SER A 13 -3.74 -15.62 6.00
CA SER A 13 -4.63 -16.70 5.54
C SER A 13 -5.71 -16.25 4.54
N PHE A 14 -6.06 -14.95 4.57
CA PHE A 14 -7.05 -14.33 3.68
C PHE A 14 -6.40 -13.59 2.49
N CYS A 15 -5.09 -13.77 2.26
CA CYS A 15 -4.39 -13.07 1.17
C CYS A 15 -4.81 -13.64 -0.19
N ASP A 16 -5.24 -12.77 -1.07
CA ASP A 16 -5.64 -13.09 -2.45
C ASP A 16 -4.56 -12.73 -3.49
N THR A 17 -3.41 -12.22 -3.04
CA THR A 17 -2.32 -11.80 -3.93
C THR A 17 -1.54 -13.01 -4.42
N ASN A 18 -1.52 -13.20 -5.75
CA ASN A 18 -0.62 -14.15 -6.39
C ASN A 18 0.72 -13.46 -6.68
N HIS A 19 1.80 -14.06 -6.18
CA HIS A 19 3.16 -13.54 -6.33
C HIS A 19 3.91 -14.09 -7.57
N HIS A 20 3.27 -14.94 -8.36
CA HIS A 20 3.88 -15.56 -9.55
C HIS A 20 2.91 -15.55 -10.74
N PRO A 21 3.40 -15.36 -11.98
CA PRO A 21 4.77 -14.97 -12.32
C PRO A 21 5.05 -13.50 -11.98
N PHE A 22 6.32 -13.11 -11.89
CA PHE A 22 6.77 -11.73 -11.74
C PHE A 22 7.91 -11.41 -12.73
N THR A 23 8.13 -10.12 -12.98
CA THR A 23 9.22 -9.61 -13.80
C THR A 23 10.11 -8.72 -12.94
N LEU A 24 11.44 -8.94 -13.02
CA LEU A 24 12.40 -8.03 -12.41
C LEU A 24 12.51 -6.77 -13.26
N MET A 25 12.40 -5.62 -12.61
CA MET A 25 12.50 -4.30 -13.25
C MET A 25 13.32 -3.36 -12.37
N SER A 26 14.15 -2.52 -13.00
CA SER A 26 14.80 -1.41 -12.29
C SER A 26 13.80 -0.28 -12.00
N ASP A 27 14.17 0.66 -11.13
CA ASP A 27 13.35 1.84 -10.83
C ASP A 27 13.09 2.68 -12.10
N GLU A 28 14.07 2.80 -12.99
CA GLU A 28 13.96 3.50 -14.27
C GLU A 28 12.98 2.77 -15.22
N GLU A 29 13.04 1.45 -15.27
CA GLU A 29 12.13 0.66 -16.10
C GLU A 29 10.69 0.78 -15.61
N ILE A 30 10.47 0.76 -14.28
CA ILE A 30 9.16 1.00 -13.68
C ILE A 30 8.67 2.42 -14.01
N ALA A 31 9.52 3.44 -13.78
CA ALA A 31 9.14 4.83 -14.03
C ALA A 31 8.84 5.09 -15.51
N ASN A 32 9.62 4.49 -16.43
CA ASN A 32 9.39 4.58 -17.87
C ASN A 32 8.11 3.86 -18.31
N ALA A 33 7.78 2.72 -17.69
CA ALA A 33 6.53 2.03 -17.95
C ALA A 33 5.33 2.86 -17.50
N VAL A 34 5.41 3.46 -16.30
CA VAL A 34 4.38 4.34 -15.74
C VAL A 34 4.18 5.59 -16.58
N ALA A 35 5.25 6.20 -17.10
CA ALA A 35 5.18 7.42 -17.91
C ALA A 35 4.35 7.27 -19.19
N LYS A 36 4.15 6.03 -19.68
CA LYS A 36 3.30 5.75 -20.84
C LYS A 36 1.80 5.92 -20.57
N HIS A 37 1.41 6.09 -19.31
CA HIS A 37 0.02 6.22 -18.91
C HIS A 37 -0.31 7.67 -18.52
N SER A 38 -1.48 8.15 -18.94
CA SER A 38 -1.95 9.52 -18.69
C SER A 38 -2.43 9.77 -17.25
N ALA A 39 -2.64 8.74 -16.45
CA ALA A 39 -3.11 8.88 -15.08
C ALA A 39 -2.12 9.65 -14.20
N ASP A 40 -2.61 10.59 -13.39
CA ASP A 40 -1.78 11.41 -12.50
C ASP A 40 -1.27 10.62 -11.28
N TRP A 41 -2.03 9.63 -10.83
CA TRP A 41 -1.71 8.84 -9.65
C TRP A 41 -1.08 7.50 -9.99
N VAL A 42 -0.02 7.17 -9.25
CA VAL A 42 0.60 5.85 -9.19
C VAL A 42 0.35 5.25 -7.81
N ILE A 43 -0.21 4.05 -7.77
CA ILE A 43 -0.48 3.34 -6.53
C ILE A 43 0.50 2.17 -6.44
N LEU A 44 1.43 2.27 -5.49
CA LEU A 44 2.36 1.21 -5.15
C LEU A 44 1.65 0.22 -4.22
N THR A 45 1.50 -1.01 -4.62
CA THR A 45 0.73 -2.05 -3.93
C THR A 45 1.31 -3.44 -4.22
N GLY A 46 0.58 -4.50 -3.93
CA GLY A 46 0.96 -5.88 -4.27
C GLY A 46 1.11 -6.76 -3.04
N GLY A 47 2.27 -7.37 -2.84
CA GLY A 47 2.66 -7.99 -1.58
C GLY A 47 2.87 -6.92 -0.50
N GLU A 48 4.12 -6.63 -0.17
CA GLU A 48 4.45 -5.47 0.66
C GLU A 48 5.39 -4.54 -0.12
N PRO A 49 4.88 -3.42 -0.66
CA PRO A 49 5.66 -2.54 -1.51
C PRO A 49 6.82 -1.86 -0.76
N SER A 50 6.70 -1.59 0.54
CA SER A 50 7.76 -0.93 1.32
C SER A 50 9.05 -1.73 1.42
N LEU A 51 9.03 -3.02 1.12
CA LEU A 51 10.23 -3.85 1.09
C LEU A 51 11.12 -3.58 -0.14
N GLN A 52 10.56 -3.00 -1.20
CA GLN A 52 11.21 -2.87 -2.49
C GLN A 52 11.16 -1.46 -3.07
N ALA A 53 10.13 -0.67 -2.73
CA ALA A 53 10.01 0.71 -3.20
C ALA A 53 11.12 1.57 -2.60
N SER A 54 11.99 2.12 -3.46
CA SER A 54 13.11 2.98 -3.08
C SER A 54 12.70 4.46 -3.07
N GLU A 55 13.45 5.32 -2.35
CA GLU A 55 13.31 6.78 -2.47
C GLU A 55 13.61 7.23 -3.91
N HIS A 56 14.53 6.56 -4.60
CA HIS A 56 14.87 6.84 -5.99
C HIS A 56 13.68 6.61 -6.94
N LEU A 57 12.94 5.51 -6.77
CA LEU A 57 11.72 5.27 -7.55
C LEU A 57 10.70 6.39 -7.34
N ILE A 58 10.48 6.84 -6.08
CA ILE A 58 9.54 7.92 -5.78
C ILE A 58 9.96 9.21 -6.50
N GLU A 59 11.25 9.56 -6.47
CA GLU A 59 11.79 10.72 -7.18
C GLU A 59 11.57 10.64 -8.69
N LEU A 60 11.83 9.48 -9.30
CA LEU A 60 11.62 9.28 -10.75
C LEU A 60 10.15 9.44 -11.13
N LEU A 61 9.24 8.91 -10.33
CA LEU A 61 7.80 9.04 -10.56
C LEU A 61 7.36 10.52 -10.44
N HIS A 62 7.84 11.25 -9.44
CA HIS A 62 7.59 12.69 -9.31
C HIS A 62 8.14 13.51 -10.48
N ARG A 63 9.37 13.20 -10.95
CA ARG A 63 9.96 13.85 -12.16
C ARG A 63 9.11 13.64 -13.41
N ASN A 64 8.39 12.50 -13.48
CA ASN A 64 7.43 12.21 -14.54
C ASN A 64 6.04 12.87 -14.31
N GLY A 65 5.94 13.78 -13.33
CA GLY A 65 4.69 14.50 -13.00
C GLY A 65 3.63 13.65 -12.31
N LYS A 66 4.01 12.50 -11.75
CA LYS A 66 3.08 11.60 -11.06
C LYS A 66 3.01 11.92 -9.57
N LYS A 67 1.83 11.71 -8.98
CA LYS A 67 1.62 11.62 -7.53
C LYS A 67 1.70 10.16 -7.11
N VAL A 68 2.31 9.89 -5.96
CA VAL A 68 2.57 8.53 -5.49
C VAL A 68 1.74 8.22 -4.24
N ALA A 69 0.92 7.18 -4.33
CA ALA A 69 0.25 6.57 -3.19
C ALA A 69 0.86 5.20 -2.89
N ILE A 70 0.90 4.81 -1.62
CA ILE A 70 1.32 3.48 -1.20
C ILE A 70 0.22 2.80 -0.37
N GLU A 71 -0.05 1.52 -0.66
CA GLU A 71 -0.84 0.63 0.17
C GLU A 71 0.09 -0.36 0.87
N THR A 72 0.29 -0.22 2.18
CA THR A 72 1.25 -1.00 2.97
C THR A 72 0.59 -1.73 4.13
N ASN A 73 1.16 -2.84 4.58
CA ASN A 73 0.77 -3.49 5.83
C ASN A 73 1.34 -2.78 7.09
N GLY A 74 2.21 -1.79 6.88
CA GLY A 74 2.77 -0.94 7.95
C GLY A 74 3.85 -1.59 8.81
N THR A 75 4.42 -2.72 8.37
CA THR A 75 5.45 -3.45 9.16
C THR A 75 6.88 -3.06 8.82
N HIS A 76 7.08 -2.17 7.85
CA HIS A 76 8.38 -1.71 7.38
C HIS A 76 8.37 -0.19 7.22
N GLU A 77 9.54 0.45 7.34
CA GLU A 77 9.68 1.88 7.09
C GLU A 77 9.31 2.22 5.65
N LEU A 78 8.74 3.41 5.46
CA LEU A 78 8.32 3.88 4.15
C LEU A 78 9.39 4.79 3.54
N PRO A 79 9.58 4.77 2.21
CA PRO A 79 10.36 5.79 1.53
C PRO A 79 9.76 7.17 1.78
N LYS A 80 10.62 8.21 1.72
CA LYS A 80 10.19 9.61 1.90
C LYS A 80 9.38 10.10 0.70
N ASN A 81 8.70 11.22 0.91
CA ASN A 81 8.01 11.98 -0.15
C ASN A 81 6.86 11.24 -0.83
N ILE A 82 6.22 10.27 -0.16
CA ILE A 82 4.98 9.68 -0.64
C ILE A 82 3.84 10.68 -0.41
N ASP A 83 3.01 10.90 -1.45
CA ASP A 83 1.90 11.88 -1.40
C ASP A 83 0.68 11.37 -0.64
N TRP A 84 0.49 10.05 -0.58
CA TRP A 84 -0.63 9.42 0.12
C TRP A 84 -0.25 8.05 0.68
N VAL A 85 -0.44 7.86 1.98
CA VAL A 85 -0.15 6.61 2.68
C VAL A 85 -1.44 5.96 3.16
N THR A 86 -1.77 4.79 2.62
CA THR A 86 -2.81 3.90 3.13
C THR A 86 -2.16 2.78 3.92
N VAL A 87 -2.40 2.72 5.22
CA VAL A 87 -1.95 1.61 6.07
C VAL A 87 -3.07 0.60 6.24
N SER A 88 -2.77 -0.65 5.90
CA SER A 88 -3.67 -1.79 6.07
C SER A 88 -3.05 -2.83 7.02
N PRO A 89 -3.06 -2.56 8.35
CA PRO A 89 -2.36 -3.38 9.32
C PRO A 89 -2.95 -4.79 9.41
N LYS A 90 -2.09 -5.78 9.69
CA LYS A 90 -2.47 -7.19 9.79
C LYS A 90 -2.04 -7.82 11.12
N VAL A 91 -0.92 -7.36 11.68
CA VAL A 91 -0.31 -7.92 12.89
C VAL A 91 0.05 -6.78 13.82
N TRP A 92 -0.56 -6.76 15.01
CA TRP A 92 -0.43 -5.65 15.96
C TRP A 92 1.04 -5.34 16.31
N ASP A 93 1.77 -6.34 16.78
CA ASP A 93 3.13 -6.14 17.28
C ASP A 93 4.15 -5.84 16.18
N LYS A 94 3.84 -6.17 14.94
CA LYS A 94 4.71 -5.93 13.78
C LYS A 94 4.45 -4.59 13.09
N THR A 95 3.33 -3.94 13.35
CA THR A 95 2.98 -2.66 12.72
C THR A 95 3.73 -1.53 13.38
N ILE A 96 4.63 -0.87 12.62
CA ILE A 96 5.48 0.24 13.08
C ILE A 96 5.06 1.59 12.51
N VAL A 97 4.40 1.61 11.34
CA VAL A 97 3.88 2.86 10.75
C VAL A 97 2.69 3.34 11.57
N ASN A 98 2.84 4.52 12.17
CA ASN A 98 1.86 5.10 13.08
C ASN A 98 1.19 6.38 12.56
N GLN A 99 1.55 6.83 11.36
CA GLN A 99 0.92 7.97 10.68
C GLN A 99 0.52 7.55 9.26
N ALA A 100 -0.69 7.88 8.88
CA ALA A 100 -1.25 7.56 7.57
C ALA A 100 -2.23 8.64 7.11
N ASP A 101 -2.51 8.68 5.81
CA ASP A 101 -3.64 9.44 5.27
C ASP A 101 -4.93 8.61 5.34
N GLU A 102 -4.81 7.27 5.23
CA GLU A 102 -5.93 6.34 5.32
C GLU A 102 -5.57 5.09 6.14
N LEU A 103 -6.50 4.66 6.98
CA LEU A 103 -6.45 3.38 7.68
C LEU A 103 -7.47 2.42 7.07
N LYS A 104 -6.98 1.34 6.44
CA LYS A 104 -7.78 0.31 5.77
C LYS A 104 -7.71 -1.00 6.53
N ILE A 105 -8.76 -1.40 7.22
CA ILE A 105 -8.78 -2.62 8.02
C ILE A 105 -9.58 -3.71 7.29
N VAL A 106 -8.99 -4.90 7.17
CA VAL A 106 -9.71 -6.11 6.75
C VAL A 106 -10.50 -6.59 7.95
N PHE A 107 -11.82 -6.53 7.85
CA PHE A 107 -12.69 -6.95 8.94
C PHE A 107 -12.85 -8.47 8.92
N THR A 108 -12.35 -9.13 9.96
CA THR A 108 -12.41 -10.59 10.18
C THR A 108 -13.33 -10.98 11.34
N GLY A 109 -14.10 -10.02 11.86
CA GLY A 109 -14.99 -10.23 13.01
C GLY A 109 -14.43 -9.69 14.34
N GLU A 110 -13.20 -9.18 14.34
CA GLU A 110 -12.52 -8.65 15.51
C GLU A 110 -12.81 -7.15 15.73
N ASP A 111 -12.57 -6.68 16.97
CA ASP A 111 -12.64 -5.25 17.28
C ASP A 111 -11.54 -4.48 16.53
N VAL A 112 -11.96 -3.42 15.83
CA VAL A 112 -11.07 -2.58 15.04
C VAL A 112 -10.63 -1.30 15.75
N GLU A 113 -11.26 -0.96 16.87
CA GLU A 113 -10.98 0.28 17.62
C GLU A 113 -9.51 0.41 18.10
N PRO A 114 -8.84 -0.69 18.55
CA PRO A 114 -7.43 -0.57 18.92
C PRO A 114 -6.55 0.01 17.82
N TRP A 115 -6.81 -0.31 16.55
CA TRP A 115 -6.03 0.21 15.42
C TRP A 115 -6.12 1.73 15.27
N ARG A 116 -7.25 2.34 15.62
CA ARG A 116 -7.44 3.79 15.60
C ARG A 116 -6.56 4.51 16.62
N GLY A 117 -6.29 3.86 17.76
CA GLY A 117 -5.37 4.38 18.77
C GLY A 117 -3.90 4.25 18.37
N LYS A 118 -3.57 3.22 17.59
CA LYS A 118 -2.19 2.92 17.17
C LYS A 118 -1.74 3.72 15.95
N ILE A 119 -2.65 3.92 14.98
CA ILE A 119 -2.34 4.59 13.72
C ILE A 119 -3.14 5.89 13.65
N ASN A 120 -2.43 7.00 13.68
CA ASN A 120 -3.02 8.33 13.51
C ASN A 120 -3.29 8.56 12.01
N ALA A 121 -4.50 8.21 11.57
CA ALA A 121 -4.95 8.52 10.23
C ALA A 121 -5.57 9.92 10.19
N ARG A 122 -5.15 10.74 9.22
CA ARG A 122 -5.72 12.08 9.05
C ARG A 122 -7.22 11.97 8.75
N PRO A 123 -8.09 12.70 9.47
CA PRO A 123 -9.51 12.69 9.19
C PRO A 123 -9.77 13.48 7.90
N ARG A 124 -9.62 12.87 6.76
CA ARG A 124 -10.09 13.42 5.49
C ARG A 124 -11.21 12.55 4.97
N SER A 125 -12.44 13.03 5.24
CA SER A 125 -13.72 12.54 4.71
C SER A 125 -14.13 11.12 5.12
N PRO A 126 -15.35 10.92 5.63
CA PRO A 126 -15.82 9.62 6.10
C PRO A 126 -16.27 8.76 4.91
N ILE A 127 -15.34 8.22 4.15
CA ILE A 127 -15.68 7.10 3.28
C ILE A 127 -15.32 5.81 4.02
N TRP A 128 -16.11 5.49 5.03
CA TRP A 128 -16.14 4.17 5.62
C TRP A 128 -16.77 3.23 4.59
N ARG A 129 -15.99 2.61 3.73
CA ARG A 129 -16.48 1.46 2.97
C ARG A 129 -16.41 0.24 3.87
N LYS A 130 -17.53 -0.10 4.51
CA LYS A 130 -17.79 -1.45 4.95
C LYS A 130 -17.83 -2.30 3.66
N SER A 131 -16.73 -2.91 3.26
CA SER A 131 -16.77 -3.95 2.26
C SER A 131 -17.41 -5.17 2.92
N ARG A 132 -18.71 -5.34 2.72
CA ARG A 132 -19.33 -6.64 2.92
C ARG A 132 -18.77 -7.53 1.81
N ALA A 133 -17.76 -8.32 2.14
CA ALA A 133 -17.40 -9.46 1.32
C ALA A 133 -18.54 -10.48 1.44
N ASN A 134 -19.48 -10.43 0.52
CA ASN A 134 -20.42 -11.53 0.29
C ASN A 134 -19.65 -12.61 -0.47
N TRP A 135 -18.90 -13.43 0.24
CA TRP A 135 -18.46 -14.72 -0.28
C TRP A 135 -19.64 -15.68 -0.20
N ARG A 136 -20.33 -15.91 -1.31
CA ARG A 136 -21.19 -17.10 -1.46
C ARG A 136 -20.26 -18.24 -1.84
N MET A 137 -20.27 -19.29 -1.00
CA MET A 137 -19.75 -20.61 -1.32
C MET A 137 -20.54 -21.22 -2.47
#